data_b03444a7f209524679b1d61eb0fcc7f3
#
_entry.id   b03444a7f209524679b1d61eb0fcc7f3
#
_cell.length_a   1.000
_cell.length_b   1.000
_cell.length_c   1.000
_cell.angle_alpha   90.00
_cell.angle_beta   90.00
_cell.angle_gamma   90.00
#
_symmetry.space_group_name_H-M   'P 1'
#
loop_
_entity.id
_entity.type
_entity.pdbx_description
1 polymer ?
#
loop_
_entity_poly.entity_id
_entity_poly.type
_entity_poly.pdbx_seq_one_letter_code
_entity_poly.pdbx_strand_id
1 'polypeptide(L)'
;MPILPGSPANPDHPGARRAAYLAIGIFIGLLGGSQNGFLLANSGAVQAEFALTPVEAGWLTVAFYSTYSCLSMLLFRVRQHFGIQPFVRWAMAALVAANFVQMIGPGYYPELAARAVAGITAAGLSALTIYYLMQGLPAAMRVGGLVISLGLTQIAFPLTRALSPVLLVDNDMDHVFQFQFALSLLGFGLVYLLRLPPGERKETFEPLDIPSIALFIVGISALCAFLIQGRIQWWDTPWLGYALAVAILCLGGCFLIEAHRKTPMLDLSWLSSRAILSLAAIGATVRVLVAEQGFGASGMFSALGYGNQQLTGYFWVLTGATFGGMVLSVVRLDPKDLTRPVLFAVFVICIAAFADTRSGVMSRPQDLYWTQAAIAFAAVFAMGPIMMEGMLRALAAGQRFVISFIAIFSLSQSMGGLAGSALLSAFHTIRLKTHLIDAGSTLTLGNIQFGQALSNAARRVAPVQSDPALQQQVASSSISQSVSREAAVLAFNDVFFLVGTLAAVTFAVIFVPWLINKIRGRNPLAKELASLEAMLSRTKQ
;
A
#
# COMPACT_ATOMS: atom_id res chain seq x y z
N MET A 1 -10.71 30.60 -4.36
CA MET A 1 -10.80 30.05 -2.99
C MET A 1 -10.03 28.73 -2.91
N PRO A 2 -9.40 28.40 -1.79
CA PRO A 2 -8.78 27.09 -1.61
C PRO A 2 -9.85 26.00 -1.62
N ILE A 3 -9.64 24.92 -2.39
CA ILE A 3 -10.56 23.78 -2.47
C ILE A 3 -10.54 22.97 -1.18
N LEU A 4 -9.38 22.92 -0.54
CA LEU A 4 -9.17 22.22 0.73
C LEU A 4 -8.82 23.24 1.82
N PRO A 5 -9.34 23.09 3.06
CA PRO A 5 -8.98 23.97 4.17
C PRO A 5 -7.48 24.03 4.38
N GLY A 6 -6.90 25.24 4.46
CA GLY A 6 -5.44 25.44 4.61
C GLY A 6 -4.60 25.00 3.41
N SER A 7 -5.21 24.71 2.24
CA SER A 7 -4.45 24.48 1.01
C SER A 7 -3.90 25.80 0.46
N PRO A 8 -2.82 25.74 -0.37
CA PRO A 8 -2.33 26.91 -1.07
C PRO A 8 -3.42 27.57 -1.90
N ALA A 9 -3.36 28.89 -2.05
CA ALA A 9 -4.17 29.60 -3.03
C ALA A 9 -3.95 28.99 -4.42
N ASN A 10 -5.01 28.91 -5.23
CA ASN A 10 -4.93 28.36 -6.58
C ASN A 10 -5.09 29.48 -7.63
N PRO A 11 -4.06 30.31 -7.86
CA PRO A 11 -4.07 31.29 -8.95
C PRO A 11 -4.02 30.56 -10.30
N ASP A 12 -4.46 31.22 -11.35
CA ASP A 12 -4.27 30.72 -12.70
C ASP A 12 -2.82 30.99 -13.14
N HIS A 13 -2.12 29.91 -13.45
CA HIS A 13 -0.72 29.96 -13.87
C HIS A 13 -0.59 29.93 -15.41
N PRO A 14 0.45 30.56 -15.99
CA PRO A 14 0.81 30.38 -17.41
C PRO A 14 1.08 28.91 -17.74
N GLY A 15 0.85 28.51 -19.00
CA GLY A 15 0.97 27.11 -19.42
C GLY A 15 2.28 26.42 -19.07
N ALA A 16 3.42 27.09 -19.27
CA ALA A 16 4.74 26.56 -18.92
C ALA A 16 4.89 26.30 -17.40
N ARG A 17 4.38 27.21 -16.56
CA ARG A 17 4.43 27.06 -15.10
C ARG A 17 3.50 25.93 -14.63
N ARG A 18 2.34 25.77 -15.27
CA ARG A 18 1.43 24.63 -15.02
C ARG A 18 2.09 23.30 -15.35
N ALA A 19 2.77 23.20 -16.50
CA ALA A 19 3.52 22.01 -16.86
C ALA A 19 4.63 21.68 -15.84
N ALA A 20 5.34 22.70 -15.35
CA ALA A 20 6.34 22.53 -14.30
C ALA A 20 5.73 22.01 -12.98
N TYR A 21 4.59 22.57 -12.55
CA TYR A 21 3.88 22.06 -11.37
C TYR A 21 3.44 20.59 -11.54
N LEU A 22 2.94 20.21 -12.72
CA LEU A 22 2.57 18.83 -13.02
C LEU A 22 3.78 17.89 -12.97
N ALA A 23 4.88 18.25 -13.64
CA ALA A 23 6.09 17.44 -13.67
C ALA A 23 6.68 17.23 -12.27
N ILE A 24 6.77 18.29 -11.47
CA ILE A 24 7.25 18.21 -10.08
C ILE A 24 6.28 17.39 -9.23
N GLY A 25 4.96 17.58 -9.40
CA GLY A 25 3.96 16.81 -8.68
C GLY A 25 4.07 15.31 -8.96
N ILE A 26 4.22 14.91 -10.22
CA ILE A 26 4.44 13.51 -10.61
C ILE A 26 5.73 12.97 -10.00
N PHE A 27 6.82 13.71 -10.12
CA PHE A 27 8.12 13.30 -9.57
C PHE A 27 8.07 13.09 -8.06
N ILE A 28 7.47 14.04 -7.31
CA ILE A 28 7.34 13.97 -5.84
C ILE A 28 6.46 12.79 -5.42
N GLY A 29 5.37 12.51 -6.17
CA GLY A 29 4.51 11.37 -5.90
C GLY A 29 5.23 10.03 -6.04
N LEU A 30 6.03 9.88 -7.09
CA LEU A 30 6.87 8.71 -7.31
C LEU A 30 8.01 8.64 -6.26
N LEU A 31 8.65 9.76 -5.94
CA LEU A 31 9.70 9.82 -4.91
C LEU A 31 9.19 9.34 -3.55
N GLY A 32 8.00 9.80 -3.11
CA GLY A 32 7.41 9.39 -1.84
C GLY A 32 7.14 7.88 -1.76
N GLY A 33 6.59 7.29 -2.84
CA GLY A 33 6.33 5.86 -2.92
C GLY A 33 7.61 5.01 -3.05
N SER A 34 8.62 5.51 -3.77
CA SER A 34 9.88 4.78 -4.01
C SER A 34 10.72 4.58 -2.74
N GLN A 35 10.59 5.47 -1.73
CA GLN A 35 11.33 5.34 -0.48
C GLN A 35 11.10 4.00 0.22
N ASN A 36 9.88 3.49 0.19
CA ASN A 36 9.57 2.16 0.72
C ASN A 36 9.66 1.06 -0.35
N GLY A 37 9.40 1.42 -1.59
CA GLY A 37 9.36 0.48 -2.71
C GLY A 37 10.70 -0.23 -2.95
N PHE A 38 11.82 0.50 -2.90
CA PHE A 38 13.16 -0.09 -3.09
C PHE A 38 13.55 -1.03 -1.94
N LEU A 39 13.20 -0.71 -0.69
CA LEU A 39 13.45 -1.62 0.43
C LEU A 39 12.66 -2.93 0.26
N LEU A 40 11.37 -2.82 -0.04
CA LEU A 40 10.52 -4.00 -0.21
C LEU A 40 10.91 -4.83 -1.44
N ALA A 41 11.40 -4.18 -2.49
CA ALA A 41 11.91 -4.86 -3.68
C ALA A 41 13.19 -5.66 -3.40
N ASN A 42 14.06 -5.14 -2.53
CA ASN A 42 15.39 -5.67 -2.26
C ASN A 42 15.55 -6.19 -0.82
N SER A 43 14.44 -6.57 -0.16
CA SER A 43 14.46 -7.01 1.24
C SER A 43 15.42 -8.17 1.52
N GLY A 44 15.59 -9.09 0.57
CA GLY A 44 16.56 -10.20 0.66
C GLY A 44 18.01 -9.72 0.59
N ALA A 45 18.32 -8.75 -0.30
CA ALA A 45 19.65 -8.16 -0.40
C ALA A 45 20.02 -7.39 0.87
N VAL A 46 19.09 -6.58 1.40
CA VAL A 46 19.28 -5.86 2.67
C VAL A 46 19.52 -6.81 3.85
N GLN A 47 18.79 -7.94 3.90
CA GLN A 47 19.03 -8.96 4.92
C GLN A 47 20.41 -9.60 4.78
N ALA A 48 20.84 -9.90 3.56
CA ALA A 48 22.15 -10.50 3.31
C ALA A 48 23.28 -9.53 3.63
N GLU A 49 23.19 -8.28 3.19
CA GLU A 49 24.22 -7.26 3.36
C GLU A 49 24.47 -6.89 4.83
N PHE A 50 23.39 -6.72 5.60
CA PHE A 50 23.50 -6.37 7.03
C PHE A 50 23.44 -7.59 7.94
N ALA A 51 23.48 -8.82 7.40
CA ALA A 51 23.37 -10.07 8.14
C ALA A 51 22.15 -10.11 9.08
N LEU A 52 21.00 -9.58 8.63
CA LEU A 52 19.79 -9.45 9.45
C LEU A 52 18.98 -10.74 9.47
N THR A 53 18.46 -11.06 10.63
CA THR A 53 17.37 -12.01 10.75
C THR A 53 16.08 -11.46 10.11
N PRO A 54 15.13 -12.31 9.69
CA PRO A 54 13.83 -11.85 9.20
C PRO A 54 13.09 -10.94 10.18
N VAL A 55 13.28 -11.15 11.48
CA VAL A 55 12.68 -10.34 12.55
C VAL A 55 13.24 -8.92 12.56
N GLU A 56 14.57 -8.77 12.48
CA GLU A 56 15.24 -7.47 12.40
C GLU A 56 14.85 -6.72 11.13
N ALA A 57 14.85 -7.39 9.98
CA ALA A 57 14.38 -6.81 8.73
C ALA A 57 12.89 -6.37 8.80
N GLY A 58 12.06 -7.11 9.55
CA GLY A 58 10.68 -6.74 9.84
C GLY A 58 10.56 -5.39 10.55
N TRP A 59 11.47 -5.07 11.48
CA TRP A 59 11.48 -3.79 12.20
C TRP A 59 11.77 -2.59 11.28
N LEU A 60 12.52 -2.76 10.20
CA LEU A 60 12.70 -1.70 9.19
C LEU A 60 11.35 -1.30 8.56
N THR A 61 10.53 -2.31 8.27
CA THR A 61 9.18 -2.10 7.74
C THR A 61 8.24 -1.49 8.80
N VAL A 62 8.34 -1.93 10.05
CA VAL A 62 7.59 -1.34 11.18
C VAL A 62 7.92 0.13 11.34
N ALA A 63 9.20 0.50 11.34
CA ALA A 63 9.66 1.89 11.48
C ALA A 63 9.06 2.79 10.40
N PHE A 64 9.05 2.35 9.13
CA PHE A 64 8.46 3.11 8.04
C PHE A 64 6.93 3.26 8.21
N TYR A 65 6.19 2.16 8.37
CA TYR A 65 4.73 2.23 8.39
C TYR A 65 4.17 2.89 9.65
N SER A 66 4.84 2.77 10.81
CA SER A 66 4.48 3.46 12.04
C SER A 66 4.54 4.98 11.85
N THR A 67 5.68 5.49 11.38
CA THR A 67 5.88 6.93 11.19
C THR A 67 5.03 7.49 10.05
N TYR A 68 4.89 6.74 8.94
CA TYR A 68 4.02 7.09 7.82
C TYR A 68 2.56 7.25 8.26
N SER A 69 2.03 6.28 9.01
CA SER A 69 0.64 6.29 9.44
C SER A 69 0.37 7.34 10.51
N CYS A 70 1.32 7.54 11.44
CA CYS A 70 1.23 8.60 12.43
C CYS A 70 1.16 9.97 11.77
N LEU A 71 2.10 10.25 10.86
CA LEU A 71 2.14 11.56 10.23
C LEU A 71 0.98 11.77 9.25
N SER A 72 0.51 10.74 8.56
CA SER A 72 -0.65 10.85 7.65
C SER A 72 -1.88 11.41 8.35
N MET A 73 -2.09 11.06 9.62
CA MET A 73 -3.17 11.62 10.45
C MET A 73 -2.85 13.03 10.95
N LEU A 74 -1.62 13.26 11.43
CA LEU A 74 -1.22 14.52 12.05
C LEU A 74 -0.88 15.62 11.05
N LEU A 75 -0.58 15.25 9.82
CA LEU A 75 -0.04 16.12 8.78
C LEU A 75 -0.83 17.40 8.60
N PHE A 76 -2.15 17.31 8.71
CA PHE A 76 -3.00 18.48 8.53
C PHE A 76 -2.81 19.53 9.64
N ARG A 77 -2.77 19.11 10.92
CA ARG A 77 -2.51 20.02 12.05
C ARG A 77 -1.09 20.60 12.02
N VAL A 78 -0.10 19.75 11.76
CA VAL A 78 1.30 20.17 11.61
C VAL A 78 1.41 21.24 10.52
N ARG A 79 0.77 21.03 9.39
CA ARG A 79 0.77 21.96 8.27
C ARG A 79 0.04 23.28 8.58
N GLN A 80 -1.09 23.24 9.27
CA GLN A 80 -1.83 24.45 9.64
C GLN A 80 -1.05 25.30 10.64
N HIS A 81 -0.36 24.68 11.57
CA HIS A 81 0.41 25.37 12.59
C HIS A 81 1.73 25.94 12.03
N PHE A 82 2.57 25.11 11.44
CA PHE A 82 3.89 25.52 10.93
C PHE A 82 3.83 26.12 9.52
N GLY A 83 2.79 25.86 8.77
CA GLY A 83 2.66 26.22 7.37
C GLY A 83 3.27 25.20 6.43
N ILE A 84 2.85 25.25 5.18
CA ILE A 84 3.26 24.27 4.15
C ILE A 84 4.74 24.36 3.79
N GLN A 85 5.25 25.58 3.59
CA GLN A 85 6.61 25.79 3.08
C GLN A 85 7.71 25.40 4.07
N PRO A 86 7.67 25.81 5.37
CA PRO A 86 8.64 25.33 6.34
C PRO A 86 8.61 23.81 6.51
N PHE A 87 7.40 23.22 6.61
CA PHE A 87 7.24 21.79 6.72
C PHE A 87 7.92 21.04 5.57
N VAL A 88 7.66 21.46 4.31
CA VAL A 88 8.26 20.87 3.12
C VAL A 88 9.79 20.92 3.16
N ARG A 89 10.33 22.08 3.49
CA ARG A 89 11.79 22.27 3.52
C ARG A 89 12.46 21.35 4.54
N TRP A 90 11.91 21.28 5.75
CA TRP A 90 12.43 20.41 6.80
C TRP A 90 12.25 18.92 6.47
N ALA A 91 11.11 18.53 5.93
CA ALA A 91 10.86 17.14 5.54
C ALA A 91 11.84 16.69 4.43
N MET A 92 12.02 17.51 3.39
CA MET A 92 12.94 17.18 2.30
C MET A 92 14.40 17.22 2.75
N ALA A 93 14.80 18.19 3.58
CA ALA A 93 16.16 18.22 4.14
C ALA A 93 16.44 16.99 5.02
N ALA A 94 15.47 16.57 5.84
CA ALA A 94 15.59 15.36 6.66
C ALA A 94 15.69 14.10 5.78
N LEU A 95 14.94 14.01 4.68
CA LEU A 95 15.05 12.89 3.74
C LEU A 95 16.43 12.82 3.07
N VAL A 96 16.93 13.96 2.58
CA VAL A 96 18.28 14.03 1.99
C VAL A 96 19.35 13.63 3.01
N ALA A 97 19.25 14.14 4.25
CA ALA A 97 20.19 13.79 5.31
C ALA A 97 20.11 12.30 5.68
N ALA A 98 18.92 11.72 5.77
CA ALA A 98 18.73 10.31 6.07
C ALA A 98 19.31 9.40 4.97
N ASN A 99 19.02 9.71 3.69
CA ASN A 99 19.57 8.96 2.57
C ASN A 99 21.11 9.14 2.44
N PHE A 100 21.63 10.29 2.82
CA PHE A 100 23.08 10.53 2.86
C PHE A 100 23.77 9.69 3.94
N VAL A 101 23.20 9.63 5.16
CA VAL A 101 23.71 8.79 6.25
C VAL A 101 23.66 7.32 5.87
N GLN A 102 22.58 6.87 5.24
CA GLN A 102 22.41 5.52 4.75
C GLN A 102 23.48 5.13 3.71
N MET A 103 23.85 6.08 2.84
CA MET A 103 24.87 5.86 1.82
C MET A 103 26.31 5.79 2.38
N ILE A 104 26.64 6.60 3.41
CA ILE A 104 28.03 6.68 3.93
C ILE A 104 28.31 5.63 5.01
N GLY A 105 27.32 5.33 5.83
CA GLY A 105 27.47 4.44 6.97
C GLY A 105 26.39 3.34 6.98
N PRO A 106 26.44 2.41 6.02
CA PRO A 106 25.45 1.35 5.94
C PRO A 106 25.47 0.49 7.21
N GLY A 107 24.30 0.11 7.70
CA GLY A 107 24.14 -0.70 8.90
C GLY A 107 22.71 -0.69 9.43
N TYR A 108 22.39 -1.61 10.34
CA TYR A 108 21.04 -1.81 10.84
C TYR A 108 20.42 -0.56 11.48
N TYR A 109 21.13 0.10 12.40
CA TYR A 109 20.59 1.27 13.13
C TYR A 109 20.46 2.52 12.26
N PRO A 110 21.45 2.88 11.42
CA PRO A 110 21.28 3.93 10.41
C PRO A 110 20.11 3.66 9.46
N GLU A 111 19.96 2.41 8.99
CA GLU A 111 18.84 2.00 8.15
C GLU A 111 17.49 2.15 8.86
N LEU A 112 17.40 1.71 10.13
CA LEU A 112 16.19 1.85 10.93
C LEU A 112 15.78 3.32 11.10
N ALA A 113 16.74 4.20 11.40
CA ALA A 113 16.51 5.64 11.49
C ALA A 113 16.10 6.24 10.13
N ALA A 114 16.77 5.85 9.04
CA ALA A 114 16.42 6.28 7.69
C ALA A 114 15.01 5.85 7.30
N ARG A 115 14.56 4.64 7.67
CA ARG A 115 13.20 4.16 7.45
C ARG A 115 12.15 5.00 8.21
N ALA A 116 12.43 5.33 9.47
CA ALA A 116 11.54 6.20 10.25
C ALA A 116 11.40 7.60 9.61
N VAL A 117 12.50 8.20 9.18
CA VAL A 117 12.50 9.50 8.48
C VAL A 117 11.81 9.38 7.11
N ALA A 118 12.07 8.31 6.37
CA ALA A 118 11.42 8.06 5.09
C ALA A 118 9.90 7.93 5.23
N GLY A 119 9.39 7.30 6.29
CA GLY A 119 7.94 7.22 6.56
C GLY A 119 7.33 8.60 6.82
N ILE A 120 7.98 9.43 7.66
CA ILE A 120 7.56 10.82 7.92
C ILE A 120 7.51 11.60 6.61
N THR A 121 8.58 11.54 5.81
CA THR A 121 8.68 12.32 4.59
C THR A 121 7.73 11.82 3.51
N ALA A 122 7.55 10.52 3.35
CA ALA A 122 6.62 9.94 2.37
C ALA A 122 5.17 10.38 2.62
N ALA A 123 4.72 10.44 3.89
CA ALA A 123 3.41 10.97 4.24
C ALA A 123 3.29 12.46 3.84
N GLY A 124 4.32 13.26 4.09
CA GLY A 124 4.40 14.66 3.65
C GLY A 124 4.38 14.82 2.14
N LEU A 125 5.17 14.01 1.42
CA LEU A 125 5.27 14.04 -0.05
C LEU A 125 3.95 13.67 -0.73
N SER A 126 3.17 12.74 -0.17
CA SER A 126 1.87 12.39 -0.72
C SER A 126 0.90 13.59 -0.71
N ALA A 127 0.87 14.37 0.36
CA ALA A 127 0.08 15.61 0.41
C ALA A 127 0.63 16.70 -0.50
N LEU A 128 1.96 16.83 -0.59
CA LEU A 128 2.59 17.78 -1.52
C LEU A 128 2.25 17.48 -2.96
N THR A 129 2.27 16.21 -3.34
CA THR A 129 1.87 15.74 -4.67
C THR A 129 0.49 16.27 -5.04
N ILE A 130 -0.48 16.16 -4.12
CA ILE A 130 -1.83 16.70 -4.32
C ILE A 130 -1.77 18.20 -4.64
N TYR A 131 -1.00 18.99 -3.86
CA TYR A 131 -0.97 20.43 -4.06
C TYR A 131 -0.27 20.85 -5.35
N TYR A 132 0.84 20.19 -5.71
CA TYR A 132 1.52 20.45 -6.99
C TYR A 132 0.62 20.08 -8.18
N LEU A 133 -0.04 18.94 -8.14
CA LEU A 133 -0.98 18.52 -9.19
C LEU A 133 -2.17 19.48 -9.32
N MET A 134 -2.72 19.96 -8.20
CA MET A 134 -3.83 20.92 -8.22
C MET A 134 -3.41 22.29 -8.82
N GLN A 135 -2.15 22.71 -8.66
CA GLN A 135 -1.63 23.92 -9.29
C GLN A 135 -1.39 23.74 -10.80
N GLY A 136 -1.03 22.54 -11.22
CA GLY A 136 -0.75 22.21 -12.62
C GLY A 136 -2.00 21.91 -13.46
N LEU A 137 -3.06 21.37 -12.84
CA LEU A 137 -4.27 20.96 -13.57
C LEU A 137 -5.21 22.13 -13.87
N PRO A 138 -5.98 22.08 -15.00
CA PRO A 138 -7.07 23.00 -15.28
C PRO A 138 -8.11 22.98 -14.16
N ALA A 139 -8.85 24.08 -13.98
CA ALA A 139 -9.86 24.20 -12.93
C ALA A 139 -10.89 23.04 -12.94
N ALA A 140 -11.31 22.60 -14.11
CA ALA A 140 -12.25 21.49 -14.28
C ALA A 140 -11.70 20.11 -13.84
N MET A 141 -10.37 19.93 -13.85
CA MET A 141 -9.71 18.65 -13.54
C MET A 141 -8.97 18.66 -12.19
N ARG A 142 -9.02 19.73 -11.42
CA ARG A 142 -8.28 19.87 -10.15
C ARG A 142 -8.58 18.76 -9.15
N VAL A 143 -9.82 18.30 -9.09
CA VAL A 143 -10.21 17.19 -8.23
C VAL A 143 -9.56 15.87 -8.69
N GLY A 144 -9.33 15.70 -9.99
CA GLY A 144 -8.57 14.59 -10.53
C GLY A 144 -7.13 14.51 -10.00
N GLY A 145 -6.56 15.62 -9.54
CA GLY A 145 -5.23 15.65 -8.91
C GLY A 145 -5.14 14.79 -7.64
N LEU A 146 -6.22 14.62 -6.89
CA LEU A 146 -6.31 13.70 -5.76
C LEU A 146 -6.18 12.25 -6.23
N VAL A 147 -6.89 11.89 -7.30
CA VAL A 147 -6.87 10.54 -7.87
C VAL A 147 -5.50 10.21 -8.46
N ILE A 148 -4.89 11.17 -9.19
CA ILE A 148 -3.54 11.02 -9.73
C ILE A 148 -2.53 10.83 -8.61
N SER A 149 -2.60 11.60 -7.52
CA SER A 149 -1.68 11.45 -6.39
C SER A 149 -1.73 10.06 -5.77
N LEU A 150 -2.93 9.51 -5.58
CA LEU A 150 -3.11 8.14 -5.10
C LEU A 150 -2.57 7.10 -6.10
N GLY A 151 -2.83 7.30 -7.38
CA GLY A 151 -2.32 6.44 -8.45
C GLY A 151 -0.79 6.40 -8.49
N LEU A 152 -0.13 7.56 -8.36
CA LEU A 152 1.33 7.66 -8.36
C LEU A 152 1.98 6.88 -7.22
N THR A 153 1.38 6.90 -6.02
CA THR A 153 1.90 6.09 -4.89
C THR A 153 1.75 4.59 -5.14
N GLN A 154 0.73 4.16 -5.86
CA GLN A 154 0.54 2.75 -6.23
C GLN A 154 1.47 2.32 -7.38
N ILE A 155 1.74 3.19 -8.35
CA ILE A 155 2.70 2.94 -9.45
C ILE A 155 4.11 2.75 -8.89
N ALA A 156 4.48 3.45 -7.83
CA ALA A 156 5.83 3.37 -7.26
C ALA A 156 6.23 1.95 -6.85
N PHE A 157 5.28 1.12 -6.38
CA PHE A 157 5.57 -0.24 -5.94
C PHE A 157 6.03 -1.16 -7.10
N PRO A 158 5.28 -1.37 -8.19
CA PRO A 158 5.75 -2.18 -9.30
C PRO A 158 6.92 -1.53 -10.05
N LEU A 159 6.97 -0.19 -10.13
CA LEU A 159 8.04 0.54 -10.79
C LEU A 159 9.39 0.31 -10.10
N THR A 160 9.44 0.40 -8.77
CA THR A 160 10.69 0.16 -8.02
C THR A 160 11.19 -1.28 -8.17
N ARG A 161 10.28 -2.25 -8.22
CA ARG A 161 10.63 -3.65 -8.48
C ARG A 161 11.12 -3.88 -9.90
N ALA A 162 10.56 -3.19 -10.89
CA ALA A 162 11.03 -3.24 -12.27
C ALA A 162 12.41 -2.60 -12.46
N LEU A 163 12.71 -1.53 -11.70
CA LEU A 163 13.99 -0.83 -11.74
C LEU A 163 15.06 -1.49 -10.87
N SER A 164 14.68 -2.23 -9.83
CA SER A 164 15.57 -2.85 -8.88
C SER A 164 16.69 -3.68 -9.52
N PRO A 165 16.46 -4.56 -10.53
CA PRO A 165 17.51 -5.36 -11.14
C PRO A 165 18.61 -4.56 -11.85
N VAL A 166 18.30 -3.34 -12.29
CA VAL A 166 19.28 -2.44 -12.93
C VAL A 166 20.17 -1.76 -11.89
N LEU A 167 19.61 -1.52 -10.70
CA LEU A 167 20.30 -0.82 -9.61
C LEU A 167 21.05 -1.78 -8.68
N LEU A 168 20.56 -3.01 -8.54
CA LEU A 168 21.15 -4.02 -7.68
C LEU A 168 22.20 -4.83 -8.48
N VAL A 169 23.39 -4.28 -8.60
CA VAL A 169 24.52 -4.93 -9.27
C VAL A 169 25.24 -5.82 -8.26
N ASP A 170 25.51 -7.08 -8.61
CA ASP A 170 26.20 -8.06 -7.76
C ASP A 170 25.57 -8.26 -6.35
N ASN A 171 24.26 -8.01 -6.24
CA ASN A 171 23.50 -8.05 -4.99
C ASN A 171 23.93 -7.01 -3.95
N ASP A 172 24.63 -5.95 -4.37
CA ASP A 172 25.10 -4.84 -3.56
C ASP A 172 24.07 -3.70 -3.54
N MET A 173 23.76 -3.17 -2.36
CA MET A 173 22.77 -2.10 -2.15
C MET A 173 23.33 -0.69 -2.37
N ASP A 174 24.62 -0.50 -2.52
CA ASP A 174 25.27 0.81 -2.63
C ASP A 174 24.67 1.67 -3.75
N HIS A 175 24.47 1.09 -4.94
CA HIS A 175 23.87 1.81 -6.06
C HIS A 175 22.40 2.19 -5.78
N VAL A 176 21.67 1.36 -5.03
CA VAL A 176 20.29 1.67 -4.63
C VAL A 176 20.28 2.85 -3.66
N PHE A 177 21.17 2.89 -2.68
CA PHE A 177 21.30 3.99 -1.72
C PHE A 177 21.75 5.28 -2.41
N GLN A 178 22.74 5.21 -3.30
CA GLN A 178 23.17 6.36 -4.12
C GLN A 178 22.02 6.90 -4.98
N PHE A 179 21.24 6.02 -5.61
CA PHE A 179 20.09 6.40 -6.41
C PHE A 179 19.00 7.06 -5.57
N GLN A 180 18.68 6.52 -4.38
CA GLN A 180 17.72 7.13 -3.46
C GLN A 180 18.20 8.50 -2.96
N PHE A 181 19.50 8.65 -2.66
CA PHE A 181 20.08 9.93 -2.30
C PHE A 181 19.97 10.95 -3.44
N ALA A 182 20.36 10.56 -4.66
CA ALA A 182 20.24 11.41 -5.84
C ALA A 182 18.81 11.86 -6.12
N LEU A 183 17.83 10.94 -6.02
CA LEU A 183 16.41 11.27 -6.16
C LEU A 183 15.92 12.24 -5.09
N SER A 184 16.34 12.06 -3.84
CA SER A 184 15.96 12.93 -2.74
C SER A 184 16.54 14.33 -2.89
N LEU A 185 17.80 14.43 -3.34
CA LEU A 185 18.48 15.71 -3.62
C LEU A 185 17.82 16.44 -4.78
N LEU A 186 17.49 15.72 -5.87
CA LEU A 186 16.76 16.27 -7.00
C LEU A 186 15.37 16.79 -6.56
N GLY A 187 14.64 15.99 -5.77
CA GLY A 187 13.34 16.39 -5.22
C GLY A 187 13.42 17.63 -4.35
N PHE A 188 14.43 17.72 -3.48
CA PHE A 188 14.69 18.91 -2.67
C PHE A 188 14.93 20.15 -3.55
N GLY A 189 15.80 20.03 -4.58
CA GLY A 189 16.08 21.11 -5.53
C GLY A 189 14.83 21.57 -6.29
N LEU A 190 14.03 20.65 -6.81
CA LEU A 190 12.81 20.96 -7.56
C LEU A 190 11.76 21.69 -6.70
N VAL A 191 11.56 21.23 -5.46
CA VAL A 191 10.63 21.87 -4.51
C VAL A 191 11.13 23.25 -4.08
N TYR A 192 12.44 23.44 -3.98
CA TYR A 192 13.03 24.74 -3.65
C TYR A 192 12.91 25.75 -4.80
N LEU A 193 13.06 25.28 -6.05
CA LEU A 193 12.95 26.10 -7.26
C LEU A 193 11.51 26.56 -7.51
N LEU A 194 10.53 25.68 -7.39
CA LEU A 194 9.12 25.99 -7.67
C LEU A 194 8.30 25.93 -6.37
N ARG A 195 8.24 27.06 -5.68
CA ARG A 195 7.53 27.16 -4.40
C ARG A 195 6.02 27.15 -4.59
N LEU A 196 5.33 26.44 -3.68
CA LEU A 196 3.89 26.52 -3.58
C LEU A 196 3.44 27.90 -3.04
N PRO A 197 2.28 28.42 -3.47
CA PRO A 197 1.68 29.59 -2.87
C PRO A 197 1.50 29.44 -1.36
N PRO A 198 1.55 30.54 -0.57
CA PRO A 198 1.34 30.48 0.86
C PRO A 198 -0.07 29.96 1.18
N GLY A 199 -0.19 29.09 2.19
CA GLY A 199 -1.45 28.65 2.75
C GLY A 199 -1.83 29.47 4.00
N GLU A 200 -3.09 29.41 4.38
CA GLU A 200 -3.57 30.03 5.63
C GLU A 200 -2.96 29.28 6.83
N ARG A 201 -2.41 30.05 7.78
CA ARG A 201 -1.94 29.54 9.07
C ARG A 201 -3.01 29.79 10.12
N LYS A 202 -3.28 28.80 10.95
CA LYS A 202 -4.16 28.91 12.13
C LYS A 202 -3.45 28.22 13.28
N GLU A 203 -3.44 28.84 14.43
CA GLU A 203 -3.03 28.17 15.67
C GLU A 203 -4.10 27.14 16.02
N THR A 204 -3.77 25.87 15.88
CA THR A 204 -4.73 24.78 16.01
C THR A 204 -4.35 23.79 17.10
N PHE A 205 -3.15 23.89 17.69
CA PHE A 205 -2.71 23.00 18.75
C PHE A 205 -3.31 23.41 20.10
N GLU A 206 -4.00 22.47 20.73
CA GLU A 206 -4.53 22.58 22.10
C GLU A 206 -3.71 21.68 23.03
N PRO A 207 -3.63 21.97 24.36
CA PRO A 207 -2.90 21.13 25.32
C PRO A 207 -3.37 19.66 25.31
N LEU A 208 -4.66 19.41 25.07
CA LEU A 208 -5.23 18.07 24.98
C LEU A 208 -4.84 17.32 23.70
N ASP A 209 -4.24 17.98 22.70
CA ASP A 209 -3.69 17.30 21.53
C ASP A 209 -2.50 16.40 21.90
N ILE A 210 -1.69 16.84 22.88
CA ILE A 210 -0.47 16.12 23.25
C ILE A 210 -0.76 14.69 23.73
N PRO A 211 -1.64 14.44 24.71
CA PRO A 211 -1.95 13.06 25.13
C PRO A 211 -2.66 12.26 24.04
N SER A 212 -3.56 12.88 23.26
CA SER A 212 -4.24 12.22 22.15
C SER A 212 -3.25 11.76 21.07
N ILE A 213 -2.32 12.63 20.67
CA ILE A 213 -1.24 12.32 19.72
C ILE A 213 -0.31 11.23 20.26
N ALA A 214 0.10 11.32 21.52
CA ALA A 214 0.98 10.33 22.12
C ALA A 214 0.35 8.93 22.14
N LEU A 215 -0.92 8.83 22.56
CA LEU A 215 -1.68 7.58 22.54
C LEU A 215 -1.83 7.04 21.11
N PHE A 216 -2.11 7.93 20.15
CA PHE A 216 -2.22 7.53 18.76
C PHE A 216 -0.90 6.97 18.19
N ILE A 217 0.23 7.66 18.44
CA ILE A 217 1.56 7.21 17.99
C ILE A 217 1.89 5.84 18.58
N VAL A 218 1.73 5.65 19.88
CA VAL A 218 2.01 4.38 20.55
C VAL A 218 1.07 3.28 20.02
N GLY A 219 -0.22 3.56 19.93
CA GLY A 219 -1.22 2.59 19.48
C GLY A 219 -1.02 2.14 18.03
N ILE A 220 -0.77 3.07 17.09
CA ILE A 220 -0.50 2.73 15.69
C ILE A 220 0.84 2.01 15.52
N SER A 221 1.88 2.41 16.26
CA SER A 221 3.18 1.74 16.21
C SER A 221 3.07 0.30 16.71
N ALA A 222 2.36 0.08 17.82
CA ALA A 222 2.09 -1.25 18.34
C ALA A 222 1.26 -2.10 17.37
N LEU A 223 0.26 -1.52 16.69
CA LEU A 223 -0.54 -2.20 15.67
C LEU A 223 0.31 -2.56 14.44
N CYS A 224 1.18 -1.66 13.97
CA CYS A 224 2.11 -1.96 12.88
C CYS A 224 3.08 -3.08 13.27
N ALA A 225 3.64 -3.05 14.48
CA ALA A 225 4.51 -4.09 15.00
C ALA A 225 3.76 -5.44 15.05
N PHE A 226 2.55 -5.47 15.59
CA PHE A 226 1.71 -6.66 15.63
C PHE A 226 1.47 -7.23 14.22
N LEU A 227 1.02 -6.43 13.26
CA LEU A 227 0.68 -6.90 11.91
C LEU A 227 1.90 -7.38 11.11
N ILE A 228 3.04 -6.71 11.25
CA ILE A 228 4.25 -7.04 10.49
C ILE A 228 4.99 -8.21 11.14
N GLN A 229 5.23 -8.17 12.43
CA GLN A 229 5.97 -9.21 13.14
C GLN A 229 5.15 -10.50 13.33
N GLY A 230 3.81 -10.40 13.41
CA GLY A 230 2.93 -11.57 13.47
C GLY A 230 3.04 -12.49 12.25
N ARG A 231 3.35 -11.93 11.06
CA ARG A 231 3.66 -12.71 9.85
C ARG A 231 4.98 -13.47 9.94
N ILE A 232 5.95 -12.93 10.68
CA ILE A 232 7.33 -13.44 10.73
C ILE A 232 7.50 -14.43 11.88
N GLN A 233 7.07 -14.03 13.09
CA GLN A 233 7.26 -14.81 14.31
C GLN A 233 6.09 -15.75 14.64
N TRP A 234 4.99 -15.64 13.91
CA TRP A 234 3.71 -16.27 14.17
C TRP A 234 2.93 -15.66 15.35
N TRP A 235 1.61 -15.77 15.30
CA TRP A 235 0.66 -15.05 16.15
C TRP A 235 0.58 -15.55 17.60
N ASP A 236 1.15 -16.70 17.92
CA ASP A 236 1.22 -17.28 19.26
C ASP A 236 2.39 -16.73 20.11
N THR A 237 3.25 -15.90 19.53
CA THR A 237 4.37 -15.27 20.24
C THR A 237 3.84 -14.30 21.30
N PRO A 238 4.16 -14.48 22.62
CA PRO A 238 3.50 -13.76 23.70
C PRO A 238 3.55 -12.22 23.61
N TRP A 239 4.70 -11.66 23.21
CA TRP A 239 4.84 -10.20 23.15
C TRP A 239 3.93 -9.55 22.09
N LEU A 240 3.52 -10.28 21.04
CA LEU A 240 2.57 -9.80 20.04
C LEU A 240 1.18 -9.58 20.65
N GLY A 241 0.78 -10.45 21.60
CA GLY A 241 -0.45 -10.26 22.37
C GLY A 241 -0.40 -8.98 23.20
N TYR A 242 0.74 -8.70 23.84
CA TYR A 242 0.93 -7.42 24.57
C TYR A 242 0.92 -6.23 23.63
N ALA A 243 1.56 -6.31 22.46
CA ALA A 243 1.53 -5.25 21.46
C ALA A 243 0.10 -4.95 20.98
N LEU A 244 -0.71 -5.99 20.74
CA LEU A 244 -2.11 -5.83 20.38
C LEU A 244 -2.93 -5.19 21.50
N ALA A 245 -2.72 -5.63 22.76
CA ALA A 245 -3.39 -5.03 23.91
C ALA A 245 -3.05 -3.54 24.06
N VAL A 246 -1.77 -3.18 23.93
CA VAL A 246 -1.31 -1.78 23.93
C VAL A 246 -1.95 -1.00 22.78
N ALA A 247 -2.01 -1.58 21.57
CA ALA A 247 -2.65 -0.94 20.44
C ALA A 247 -4.13 -0.63 20.72
N ILE A 248 -4.89 -1.62 21.23
CA ILE A 248 -6.32 -1.45 21.55
C ILE A 248 -6.53 -0.42 22.64
N LEU A 249 -5.75 -0.48 23.73
CA LEU A 249 -5.89 0.45 24.85
C LEU A 249 -5.52 1.88 24.45
N CYS A 250 -4.41 2.06 23.74
CA CYS A 250 -3.96 3.39 23.33
C CYS A 250 -4.86 4.01 22.26
N LEU A 251 -5.27 3.24 21.23
CA LEU A 251 -6.20 3.74 20.21
C LEU A 251 -7.59 3.97 20.80
N GLY A 252 -8.06 3.09 21.70
CA GLY A 252 -9.31 3.27 22.43
C GLY A 252 -9.28 4.51 23.32
N GLY A 253 -8.20 4.74 24.05
CA GLY A 253 -7.99 5.95 24.86
C GLY A 253 -7.94 7.22 24.00
N CYS A 254 -7.23 7.20 22.87
CA CYS A 254 -7.25 8.29 21.90
C CYS A 254 -8.68 8.57 21.39
N PHE A 255 -9.42 7.52 21.01
CA PHE A 255 -10.80 7.63 20.57
C PHE A 255 -11.69 8.25 21.65
N LEU A 256 -11.57 7.83 22.91
CA LEU A 256 -12.35 8.38 24.03
C LEU A 256 -12.04 9.87 24.27
N ILE A 257 -10.77 10.26 24.21
CA ILE A 257 -10.38 11.67 24.34
C ILE A 257 -11.00 12.49 23.20
N GLU A 258 -10.85 12.05 21.95
CA GLU A 258 -11.36 12.76 20.77
C GLU A 258 -12.90 12.81 20.74
N ALA A 259 -13.61 11.80 21.26
CA ALA A 259 -15.06 11.76 21.30
C ALA A 259 -15.66 12.79 22.27
N HIS A 260 -14.94 13.16 23.34
CA HIS A 260 -15.41 14.11 24.36
C HIS A 260 -14.92 15.55 24.15
N ARG A 261 -14.12 15.80 23.09
CA ARG A 261 -13.57 17.13 22.81
C ARG A 261 -14.53 18.02 22.02
N LYS A 262 -14.50 19.32 22.32
CA LYS A 262 -15.25 20.34 21.55
C LYS A 262 -14.66 20.61 20.17
N THR A 263 -13.33 20.49 20.04
CA THR A 263 -12.54 20.70 18.81
C THR A 263 -11.70 19.46 18.50
N PRO A 264 -12.34 18.32 18.12
CA PRO A 264 -11.62 17.10 17.89
C PRO A 264 -10.69 17.19 16.68
N MET A 265 -9.59 16.42 16.67
CA MET A 265 -8.72 16.26 15.51
C MET A 265 -9.44 15.52 14.38
N LEU A 266 -10.22 14.50 14.74
CA LEU A 266 -11.09 13.75 13.86
C LEU A 266 -12.53 13.86 14.37
N ASP A 267 -13.44 14.23 13.49
CA ASP A 267 -14.87 14.28 13.85
C ASP A 267 -15.45 12.86 13.82
N LEU A 268 -15.35 12.19 14.97
CA LEU A 268 -15.76 10.79 15.12
C LEU A 268 -17.27 10.60 14.97
N SER A 269 -18.07 11.62 15.31
CA SER A 269 -19.53 11.56 15.16
C SER A 269 -19.94 11.45 13.69
N TRP A 270 -19.25 12.18 12.82
CA TRP A 270 -19.49 12.11 11.38
C TRP A 270 -18.88 10.84 10.78
N LEU A 271 -17.67 10.44 11.21
CA LEU A 271 -17.00 9.23 10.74
C LEU A 271 -17.79 7.96 11.08
N SER A 272 -18.49 7.93 12.23
CA SER A 272 -19.35 6.79 12.62
C SER A 272 -20.69 6.74 11.87
N SER A 273 -20.98 7.71 11.00
CA SER A 273 -22.18 7.66 10.18
C SER A 273 -22.19 6.42 9.26
N ARG A 274 -23.39 5.81 9.10
CA ARG A 274 -23.54 4.57 8.33
C ARG A 274 -22.98 4.66 6.90
N ALA A 275 -23.10 5.83 6.30
CA ALA A 275 -22.63 6.08 4.94
C ALA A 275 -21.10 6.09 4.84
N ILE A 276 -20.42 6.70 5.81
CA ILE A 276 -18.95 6.76 5.84
C ILE A 276 -18.35 5.42 6.26
N LEU A 277 -18.97 4.76 7.25
CA LEU A 277 -18.54 3.41 7.66
C LEU A 277 -18.66 2.40 6.52
N SER A 278 -19.75 2.41 5.75
CA SER A 278 -19.88 1.52 4.58
C SER A 278 -18.83 1.81 3.51
N LEU A 279 -18.56 3.09 3.24
CA LEU A 279 -17.51 3.50 2.28
C LEU A 279 -16.11 3.07 2.75
N ALA A 280 -15.81 3.29 4.04
CA ALA A 280 -14.55 2.87 4.64
C ALA A 280 -14.38 1.34 4.61
N ALA A 281 -15.46 0.59 4.89
CA ALA A 281 -15.46 -0.87 4.80
C ALA A 281 -15.21 -1.36 3.37
N ILE A 282 -15.85 -0.78 2.36
CA ILE A 282 -15.61 -1.08 0.94
C ILE A 282 -14.16 -0.77 0.57
N GLY A 283 -13.65 0.42 0.94
CA GLY A 283 -12.26 0.81 0.67
C GLY A 283 -11.25 -0.12 1.33
N ALA A 284 -11.47 -0.50 2.59
CA ALA A 284 -10.63 -1.44 3.32
C ALA A 284 -10.66 -2.85 2.67
N THR A 285 -11.84 -3.33 2.30
CA THR A 285 -11.98 -4.65 1.64
C THR A 285 -11.27 -4.65 0.28
N VAL A 286 -11.46 -3.63 -0.55
CA VAL A 286 -10.72 -3.50 -1.81
C VAL A 286 -9.21 -3.51 -1.55
N ARG A 287 -8.75 -2.86 -0.46
CA ARG A 287 -7.33 -2.84 -0.10
C ARG A 287 -6.81 -4.22 0.32
N VAL A 288 -7.63 -5.01 1.02
CA VAL A 288 -7.31 -6.42 1.35
C VAL A 288 -7.23 -7.27 0.09
N LEU A 289 -8.18 -7.12 -0.84
CA LEU A 289 -8.17 -7.84 -2.12
C LEU A 289 -6.89 -7.55 -2.93
N VAL A 290 -6.46 -6.30 -2.97
CA VAL A 290 -5.24 -5.87 -3.68
C VAL A 290 -3.95 -6.33 -2.98
N ALA A 291 -3.98 -6.66 -1.69
CA ALA A 291 -2.83 -7.22 -0.99
C ALA A 291 -2.38 -8.58 -1.57
N GLU A 292 -3.27 -9.27 -2.30
CA GLU A 292 -2.96 -10.47 -3.09
C GLU A 292 -1.79 -10.22 -4.06
N GLN A 293 -1.76 -9.09 -4.75
CA GLN A 293 -0.72 -8.77 -5.73
C GLN A 293 0.68 -8.68 -5.10
N GLY A 294 0.78 -8.09 -3.92
CA GLY A 294 2.05 -7.94 -3.20
C GLY A 294 2.48 -9.20 -2.44
N PHE A 295 1.52 -9.98 -1.95
CA PHE A 295 1.77 -11.19 -1.16
C PHE A 295 1.57 -12.47 -1.99
N GLY A 296 0.44 -12.62 -2.69
CA GLY A 296 0.05 -13.85 -3.39
C GLY A 296 0.94 -14.13 -4.60
N ALA A 297 0.75 -13.40 -5.70
CA ALA A 297 1.46 -13.67 -6.94
C ALA A 297 2.99 -13.48 -6.80
N SER A 298 3.45 -12.38 -6.17
CA SER A 298 4.88 -12.16 -5.93
C SER A 298 5.48 -13.20 -4.99
N GLY A 299 4.73 -13.65 -3.97
CA GLY A 299 5.14 -14.70 -3.04
C GLY A 299 5.25 -16.06 -3.71
N MET A 300 4.28 -16.40 -4.58
CA MET A 300 4.29 -17.64 -5.36
C MET A 300 5.53 -17.71 -6.26
N PHE A 301 5.83 -16.65 -6.99
CA PHE A 301 7.04 -16.62 -7.83
C PHE A 301 8.32 -16.75 -7.01
N SER A 302 8.39 -16.11 -5.83
CA SER A 302 9.53 -16.29 -4.92
C SER A 302 9.65 -17.74 -4.43
N ALA A 303 8.55 -18.42 -4.11
CA ALA A 303 8.53 -19.82 -3.72
C ALA A 303 8.96 -20.75 -4.86
N LEU A 304 8.67 -20.37 -6.12
CA LEU A 304 9.14 -21.06 -7.32
C LEU A 304 10.63 -20.78 -7.63
N GLY A 305 11.27 -19.84 -6.92
CA GLY A 305 12.68 -19.49 -7.10
C GLY A 305 12.94 -18.38 -8.12
N TYR A 306 11.91 -17.66 -8.56
CA TYR A 306 12.09 -16.49 -9.44
C TYR A 306 12.62 -15.30 -8.64
N GLY A 307 13.73 -14.74 -9.07
CA GLY A 307 14.29 -13.48 -8.54
C GLY A 307 13.77 -12.24 -9.27
N ASN A 308 14.11 -11.06 -8.76
CA ASN A 308 13.68 -9.79 -9.35
C ASN A 308 14.06 -9.64 -10.83
N GLN A 309 15.22 -10.18 -11.25
CA GLN A 309 15.67 -10.10 -12.65
C GLN A 309 14.69 -10.82 -13.60
N GLN A 310 14.22 -12.01 -13.23
CA GLN A 310 13.27 -12.78 -14.05
C GLN A 310 11.86 -12.17 -14.02
N LEU A 311 11.53 -11.42 -12.97
CA LEU A 311 10.25 -10.74 -12.79
C LEU A 311 10.20 -9.31 -13.37
N THR A 312 11.28 -8.82 -13.98
CA THR A 312 11.36 -7.45 -14.54
C THR A 312 10.21 -7.17 -15.52
N GLY A 313 9.98 -8.06 -16.49
CA GLY A 313 8.89 -7.94 -17.46
C GLY A 313 7.51 -7.93 -16.81
N TYR A 314 7.30 -8.79 -15.81
CA TYR A 314 6.08 -8.83 -15.02
C TYR A 314 5.80 -7.48 -14.33
N PHE A 315 6.78 -6.89 -13.67
CA PHE A 315 6.60 -5.60 -12.98
C PHE A 315 6.44 -4.42 -13.95
N TRP A 316 7.03 -4.46 -15.15
CA TRP A 316 6.73 -3.45 -16.17
C TRP A 316 5.29 -3.53 -16.66
N VAL A 317 4.75 -4.73 -16.86
CA VAL A 317 3.33 -4.93 -17.22
C VAL A 317 2.42 -4.38 -16.13
N LEU A 318 2.72 -4.68 -14.86
CA LEU A 318 1.97 -4.15 -13.72
C LEU A 318 2.04 -2.61 -13.66
N THR A 319 3.22 -2.04 -13.88
CA THR A 319 3.42 -0.58 -13.91
C THR A 319 2.53 0.07 -14.98
N GLY A 320 2.54 -0.48 -16.20
CA GLY A 320 1.69 -0.01 -17.29
C GLY A 320 0.21 -0.14 -17.01
N ALA A 321 -0.22 -1.27 -16.43
CA ALA A 321 -1.61 -1.51 -16.05
C ALA A 321 -2.09 -0.55 -14.94
N THR A 322 -1.26 -0.33 -13.93
CA THR A 322 -1.52 0.63 -12.83
C THR A 322 -1.65 2.05 -13.38
N PHE A 323 -0.76 2.45 -14.29
CA PHE A 323 -0.82 3.75 -14.97
C PHE A 323 -2.12 3.88 -15.80
N GLY A 324 -2.48 2.86 -16.58
CA GLY A 324 -3.72 2.81 -17.35
C GLY A 324 -4.96 2.93 -16.47
N GLY A 325 -4.98 2.22 -15.32
CA GLY A 325 -6.03 2.30 -14.31
C GLY A 325 -6.17 3.71 -13.72
N MET A 326 -5.05 4.36 -13.42
CA MET A 326 -5.02 5.75 -12.93
C MET A 326 -5.60 6.73 -13.96
N VAL A 327 -5.13 6.67 -15.20
CA VAL A 327 -5.60 7.56 -16.28
C VAL A 327 -7.09 7.36 -16.51
N LEU A 328 -7.55 6.11 -16.65
CA LEU A 328 -8.95 5.83 -16.91
C LEU A 328 -9.85 6.21 -15.72
N SER A 329 -9.36 6.06 -14.48
CA SER A 329 -10.05 6.50 -13.28
C SER A 329 -10.35 8.00 -13.30
N VAL A 330 -9.40 8.83 -13.77
CA VAL A 330 -9.57 10.28 -13.89
C VAL A 330 -10.52 10.64 -15.05
N VAL A 331 -10.34 10.00 -16.21
CA VAL A 331 -11.13 10.29 -17.43
C VAL A 331 -12.60 9.88 -17.28
N ARG A 332 -12.86 8.76 -16.61
CA ARG A 332 -14.20 8.20 -16.39
C ARG A 332 -14.84 8.60 -15.06
N LEU A 333 -14.26 9.57 -14.37
CA LEU A 333 -14.76 10.03 -13.09
C LEU A 333 -16.05 10.85 -13.29
N ASP A 334 -17.20 10.21 -13.09
CA ASP A 334 -18.52 10.86 -13.12
C ASP A 334 -19.08 10.95 -11.69
N PRO A 335 -19.24 12.17 -11.12
CA PRO A 335 -19.80 12.34 -9.77
C PRO A 335 -21.24 11.80 -9.61
N LYS A 336 -21.95 11.58 -10.72
CA LYS A 336 -23.34 11.07 -10.69
C LYS A 336 -23.41 9.54 -10.52
N ASP A 337 -22.36 8.82 -10.93
CA ASP A 337 -22.33 7.35 -10.85
C ASP A 337 -20.94 6.83 -10.47
N LEU A 338 -20.60 6.95 -9.20
CA LEU A 338 -19.32 6.49 -8.66
C LEU A 338 -19.31 5.00 -8.32
N THR A 339 -20.48 4.38 -8.19
CA THR A 339 -20.59 2.96 -7.79
C THR A 339 -20.26 2.00 -8.93
N ARG A 340 -20.63 2.31 -10.19
CA ARG A 340 -20.35 1.41 -11.33
C ARG A 340 -18.87 1.12 -11.56
N PRO A 341 -17.96 2.13 -11.53
CA PRO A 341 -16.53 1.85 -11.70
C PRO A 341 -15.99 0.94 -10.58
N VAL A 342 -16.48 1.08 -9.34
CA VAL A 342 -16.09 0.22 -8.22
C VAL A 342 -16.58 -1.21 -8.44
N LEU A 343 -17.84 -1.39 -8.86
CA LEU A 343 -18.39 -2.70 -9.21
C LEU A 343 -17.58 -3.37 -10.31
N PHE A 344 -17.28 -2.63 -11.40
CA PHE A 344 -16.45 -3.14 -12.48
C PHE A 344 -15.07 -3.60 -11.97
N ALA A 345 -14.41 -2.78 -11.16
CA ALA A 345 -13.10 -3.12 -10.61
C ALA A 345 -13.13 -4.38 -9.74
N VAL A 346 -14.10 -4.48 -8.81
CA VAL A 346 -14.24 -5.67 -7.95
C VAL A 346 -14.58 -6.92 -8.76
N PHE A 347 -15.39 -6.79 -9.81
CA PHE A 347 -15.70 -7.89 -10.73
C PHE A 347 -14.45 -8.37 -11.48
N VAL A 348 -13.62 -7.45 -11.98
CA VAL A 348 -12.35 -7.77 -12.64
C VAL A 348 -11.40 -8.49 -11.70
N ILE A 349 -11.25 -8.00 -10.44
CA ILE A 349 -10.43 -8.67 -9.42
C ILE A 349 -10.96 -10.09 -9.15
N CYS A 350 -12.27 -10.27 -9.05
CA CYS A 350 -12.91 -11.57 -8.82
C CYS A 350 -12.53 -12.58 -9.91
N ILE A 351 -12.72 -12.21 -11.18
CA ILE A 351 -12.40 -13.10 -12.32
C ILE A 351 -10.90 -13.40 -12.37
N ALA A 352 -10.04 -12.40 -12.21
CA ALA A 352 -8.61 -12.57 -12.28
C ALA A 352 -8.09 -13.46 -11.15
N ALA A 353 -8.55 -13.26 -9.92
CA ALA A 353 -8.17 -14.10 -8.78
C ALA A 353 -8.61 -15.55 -8.96
N PHE A 354 -9.82 -15.81 -9.46
CA PHE A 354 -10.24 -17.19 -9.76
C PHE A 354 -9.47 -17.82 -10.93
N ALA A 355 -9.05 -17.04 -11.92
CA ALA A 355 -8.21 -17.53 -13.01
C ALA A 355 -6.82 -17.99 -12.48
N ASP A 356 -6.25 -17.24 -11.53
CA ASP A 356 -4.94 -17.54 -10.94
C ASP A 356 -4.94 -18.79 -10.05
N THR A 357 -6.11 -19.29 -9.60
CA THR A 357 -6.21 -20.57 -8.84
C THR A 357 -5.74 -21.79 -9.60
N ARG A 358 -5.52 -21.70 -10.91
CA ARG A 358 -5.03 -22.79 -11.76
C ARG A 358 -3.52 -22.78 -11.95
N SER A 359 -2.79 -22.02 -11.16
CA SER A 359 -1.33 -21.95 -11.21
C SER A 359 -0.71 -23.26 -10.76
N GLY A 360 0.38 -23.67 -11.40
CA GLY A 360 1.12 -24.90 -11.09
C GLY A 360 2.61 -24.60 -10.84
N VAL A 361 3.37 -25.63 -10.48
CA VAL A 361 4.84 -25.52 -10.26
C VAL A 361 5.58 -25.10 -11.53
N MET A 362 5.02 -25.36 -12.71
CA MET A 362 5.58 -24.99 -14.02
C MET A 362 5.11 -23.62 -14.51
N SER A 363 4.29 -22.89 -13.72
CA SER A 363 3.81 -21.57 -14.09
C SER A 363 4.96 -20.58 -14.21
N ARG A 364 4.92 -19.85 -15.31
CA ARG A 364 5.91 -18.80 -15.64
C ARG A 364 5.30 -17.41 -15.32
N PRO A 365 6.13 -16.40 -15.09
CA PRO A 365 5.62 -15.04 -14.88
C PRO A 365 4.68 -14.55 -16.00
N GLN A 366 4.93 -14.97 -17.24
CA GLN A 366 4.11 -14.61 -18.41
C GLN A 366 2.67 -15.14 -18.33
N ASP A 367 2.45 -16.28 -17.67
CA ASP A 367 1.12 -16.90 -17.57
C ASP A 367 0.16 -16.06 -16.73
N LEU A 368 0.70 -15.26 -15.78
CA LEU A 368 -0.08 -14.38 -14.91
C LEU A 368 -0.07 -12.91 -15.35
N TYR A 369 0.54 -12.55 -16.48
CA TYR A 369 0.62 -11.15 -16.92
C TYR A 369 -0.76 -10.50 -17.03
N TRP A 370 -1.71 -11.15 -17.66
CA TRP A 370 -3.03 -10.58 -17.92
C TRP A 370 -3.91 -10.49 -16.68
N THR A 371 -3.90 -11.52 -15.85
CA THR A 371 -4.67 -11.57 -14.61
C THR A 371 -4.15 -10.54 -13.61
N GLN A 372 -2.85 -10.50 -13.43
CA GLN A 372 -2.21 -9.57 -12.51
C GLN A 372 -2.21 -8.12 -13.02
N ALA A 373 -2.11 -7.91 -14.34
CA ALA A 373 -2.35 -6.61 -14.94
C ALA A 373 -3.79 -6.12 -14.73
N ALA A 374 -4.77 -7.02 -14.85
CA ALA A 374 -6.17 -6.70 -14.60
C ALA A 374 -6.42 -6.32 -13.13
N ILE A 375 -5.80 -7.02 -12.17
CA ILE A 375 -5.86 -6.69 -10.73
C ILE A 375 -5.20 -5.33 -10.47
N ALA A 376 -4.00 -5.07 -11.02
CA ALA A 376 -3.28 -3.82 -10.88
C ALA A 376 -4.07 -2.62 -11.42
N PHE A 377 -4.66 -2.79 -12.60
CA PHE A 377 -5.54 -1.81 -13.24
C PHE A 377 -6.77 -1.54 -12.36
N ALA A 378 -7.50 -2.60 -11.96
CA ALA A 378 -8.73 -2.51 -11.20
C ALA A 378 -8.51 -1.87 -9.82
N ALA A 379 -7.39 -2.18 -9.16
CA ALA A 379 -7.00 -1.64 -7.87
C ALA A 379 -6.99 -0.11 -7.86
N VAL A 380 -6.32 0.50 -8.84
CA VAL A 380 -6.20 1.97 -8.92
C VAL A 380 -7.44 2.59 -9.51
N PHE A 381 -8.08 1.91 -10.47
CA PHE A 381 -9.32 2.36 -11.07
C PHE A 381 -10.46 2.53 -10.04
N ALA A 382 -10.56 1.62 -9.05
CA ALA A 382 -11.55 1.72 -7.97
C ALA A 382 -11.28 2.87 -6.98
N MET A 383 -10.00 3.21 -6.75
CA MET A 383 -9.62 4.19 -5.71
C MET A 383 -10.14 5.60 -5.99
N GLY A 384 -10.16 6.02 -7.26
CA GLY A 384 -10.66 7.34 -7.64
C GLY A 384 -12.13 7.56 -7.28
N PRO A 385 -13.05 6.71 -7.72
CA PRO A 385 -14.47 6.80 -7.36
C PRO A 385 -14.73 6.72 -5.85
N ILE A 386 -14.05 5.82 -5.11
CA ILE A 386 -14.17 5.70 -3.65
C ILE A 386 -13.72 7.00 -2.96
N MET A 387 -12.57 7.54 -3.36
CA MET A 387 -12.05 8.81 -2.83
C MET A 387 -12.99 9.97 -3.15
N MET A 388 -13.52 10.03 -4.37
CA MET A 388 -14.46 11.08 -4.80
C MET A 388 -15.76 11.02 -4.02
N GLU A 389 -16.34 9.85 -3.81
CA GLU A 389 -17.57 9.68 -3.05
C GLU A 389 -17.41 10.20 -1.61
N GLY A 390 -16.31 9.82 -0.94
CA GLY A 390 -16.02 10.29 0.40
C GLY A 390 -15.78 11.80 0.47
N MET A 391 -15.08 12.35 -0.53
CA MET A 391 -14.82 13.78 -0.63
C MET A 391 -16.13 14.58 -0.83
N LEU A 392 -17.03 14.13 -1.71
CA LEU A 392 -18.34 14.78 -1.94
C LEU A 392 -19.18 14.77 -0.67
N ARG A 393 -19.25 13.65 0.06
CA ARG A 393 -19.95 13.54 1.32
C ARG A 393 -19.35 14.46 2.40
N ALA A 394 -18.02 14.52 2.46
CA ALA A 394 -17.31 15.39 3.40
C ALA A 394 -17.55 16.88 3.10
N LEU A 395 -17.45 17.30 1.84
CA LEU A 395 -17.71 18.66 1.41
C LEU A 395 -19.16 19.08 1.67
N ALA A 396 -20.12 18.20 1.40
CA ALA A 396 -21.54 18.45 1.66
C ALA A 396 -21.85 18.62 3.17
N ALA A 397 -21.12 17.90 4.02
CA ALA A 397 -21.23 18.04 5.48
C ALA A 397 -20.51 19.29 6.03
N GLY A 398 -19.45 19.77 5.34
CA GLY A 398 -18.69 20.96 5.70
C GLY A 398 -17.19 20.78 5.61
N GLN A 399 -16.46 21.88 5.44
CA GLN A 399 -15.01 21.84 5.20
C GLN A 399 -14.18 21.11 6.28
N ARG A 400 -14.62 21.14 7.54
CA ARG A 400 -13.93 20.44 8.64
C ARG A 400 -13.91 18.92 8.46
N PHE A 401 -14.95 18.35 7.86
CA PHE A 401 -15.07 16.90 7.66
C PHE A 401 -14.18 16.36 6.53
N VAL A 402 -13.78 17.21 5.59
CA VAL A 402 -12.82 16.86 4.52
C VAL A 402 -11.50 16.38 5.10
N ILE A 403 -11.04 17.04 6.16
CA ILE A 403 -9.80 16.69 6.85
C ILE A 403 -9.89 15.32 7.49
N SER A 404 -10.99 15.11 8.25
CA SER A 404 -11.26 13.84 8.91
C SER A 404 -11.37 12.70 7.89
N PHE A 405 -11.99 12.95 6.73
CA PHE A 405 -12.07 11.97 5.66
C PHE A 405 -10.69 11.63 5.07
N ILE A 406 -9.89 12.62 4.70
CA ILE A 406 -8.56 12.37 4.11
C ILE A 406 -7.66 11.60 5.09
N ALA A 407 -7.67 11.96 6.38
CA ALA A 407 -6.88 11.30 7.40
C ALA A 407 -7.28 9.82 7.56
N ILE A 408 -8.58 9.53 7.73
CA ILE A 408 -9.06 8.16 7.90
C ILE A 408 -8.91 7.34 6.61
N PHE A 409 -9.07 7.95 5.44
CA PHE A 409 -8.85 7.29 4.16
C PHE A 409 -7.38 6.90 4.00
N SER A 410 -6.43 7.81 4.24
CA SER A 410 -5.00 7.50 4.21
C SER A 410 -4.61 6.40 5.19
N LEU A 411 -5.15 6.46 6.42
CA LEU A 411 -4.92 5.44 7.43
C LEU A 411 -5.50 4.09 7.00
N SER A 412 -6.70 4.06 6.44
CA SER A 412 -7.32 2.83 5.93
C SER A 412 -6.53 2.20 4.78
N GLN A 413 -5.90 3.01 3.93
CA GLN A 413 -5.05 2.51 2.84
C GLN A 413 -3.78 1.83 3.37
N SER A 414 -3.08 2.43 4.33
CA SER A 414 -1.86 1.86 4.90
C SER A 414 -2.15 0.64 5.79
N MET A 415 -3.08 0.79 6.74
CA MET A 415 -3.45 -0.30 7.66
C MET A 415 -4.18 -1.43 6.95
N GLY A 416 -5.06 -1.12 5.99
CA GLY A 416 -5.75 -2.12 5.17
C GLY A 416 -4.77 -2.97 4.35
N GLY A 417 -3.72 -2.37 3.79
CA GLY A 417 -2.67 -3.09 3.08
C GLY A 417 -1.86 -4.01 4.00
N LEU A 418 -1.47 -3.53 5.18
CA LEU A 418 -0.76 -4.33 6.18
C LEU A 418 -1.63 -5.48 6.72
N ALA A 419 -2.88 -5.18 7.10
CA ALA A 419 -3.82 -6.17 7.58
C ALA A 419 -4.14 -7.22 6.51
N GLY A 420 -4.37 -6.79 5.26
CA GLY A 420 -4.59 -7.69 4.14
C GLY A 420 -3.42 -8.65 3.93
N SER A 421 -2.20 -8.12 3.87
CA SER A 421 -0.99 -8.95 3.75
C SER A 421 -0.81 -9.88 4.95
N ALA A 422 -1.13 -9.44 6.16
CA ALA A 422 -1.04 -10.25 7.38
C ALA A 422 -2.05 -11.41 7.36
N LEU A 423 -3.31 -11.13 7.00
CA LEU A 423 -4.37 -12.12 6.90
C LEU A 423 -4.08 -13.16 5.82
N LEU A 424 -3.69 -12.72 4.62
CA LEU A 424 -3.36 -13.63 3.52
C LEU A 424 -2.13 -14.48 3.84
N SER A 425 -1.10 -13.91 4.51
CA SER A 425 0.08 -14.66 4.96
C SER A 425 -0.26 -15.70 6.01
N ALA A 426 -1.11 -15.37 6.99
CA ALA A 426 -1.57 -16.33 8.00
C ALA A 426 -2.37 -17.46 7.36
N PHE A 427 -3.29 -17.15 6.47
CA PHE A 427 -4.07 -18.16 5.73
C PHE A 427 -3.16 -19.07 4.90
N HIS A 428 -2.23 -18.49 4.13
CA HIS A 428 -1.24 -19.23 3.34
C HIS A 428 -0.43 -20.20 4.23
N THR A 429 0.07 -19.73 5.38
CA THR A 429 0.88 -20.56 6.28
C THR A 429 0.09 -21.75 6.83
N ILE A 430 -1.19 -21.55 7.18
CA ILE A 430 -2.08 -22.64 7.63
C ILE A 430 -2.30 -23.64 6.49
N ARG A 431 -2.62 -23.15 5.29
CA ARG A 431 -2.85 -24.01 4.11
C ARG A 431 -1.59 -24.76 3.69
N LEU A 432 -0.42 -24.09 3.71
CA LEU A 432 0.87 -24.72 3.43
C LEU A 432 1.13 -25.89 4.38
N LYS A 433 0.91 -25.71 5.70
CA LYS A 433 1.06 -26.79 6.68
C LYS A 433 0.10 -27.95 6.39
N THR A 434 -1.15 -27.65 6.01
CA THR A 434 -2.14 -28.68 5.65
C THR A 434 -1.66 -29.48 4.43
N HIS A 435 -1.27 -28.83 3.34
CA HIS A 435 -0.78 -29.50 2.13
C HIS A 435 0.51 -30.30 2.37
N LEU A 436 1.40 -29.82 3.26
CA LEU A 436 2.60 -30.58 3.65
C LEU A 436 2.28 -31.84 4.45
N ILE A 437 1.28 -31.78 5.35
CA ILE A 437 0.81 -32.95 6.12
C ILE A 437 0.17 -33.98 5.18
N ASP A 438 -0.70 -33.51 4.27
CA ASP A 438 -1.37 -34.38 3.29
C ASP A 438 -0.34 -35.07 2.37
N ALA A 439 0.62 -34.30 1.83
CA ALA A 439 1.70 -34.85 1.04
C ALA A 439 2.59 -35.83 1.85
N GLY A 440 2.92 -35.48 3.10
CA GLY A 440 3.72 -36.34 3.99
C GLY A 440 3.05 -37.69 4.28
N SER A 441 1.74 -37.72 4.36
CA SER A 441 1.00 -38.98 4.55
C SER A 441 1.15 -39.96 3.38
N THR A 442 1.43 -39.46 2.18
CA THR A 442 1.66 -40.26 0.96
C THR A 442 3.13 -40.62 0.73
N LEU A 443 4.08 -39.92 1.38
CA LEU A 443 5.52 -40.12 1.26
C LEU A 443 6.05 -41.17 2.26
N THR A 444 5.44 -42.34 2.31
CA THR A 444 5.85 -43.46 3.17
C THR A 444 6.69 -44.45 2.39
N LEU A 445 7.63 -45.11 3.06
CA LEU A 445 8.48 -46.15 2.44
C LEU A 445 7.68 -47.30 1.84
N GLY A 446 6.44 -47.53 2.30
CA GLY A 446 5.52 -48.49 1.72
C GLY A 446 4.88 -48.08 0.39
N ASN A 447 5.02 -46.81 0.00
CA ASN A 447 4.51 -46.31 -1.28
C ASN A 447 5.50 -46.58 -2.39
N ILE A 448 5.13 -47.45 -3.33
CA ILE A 448 5.95 -47.87 -4.47
C ILE A 448 6.41 -46.65 -5.32
N GLN A 449 5.50 -45.67 -5.51
CA GLN A 449 5.83 -44.47 -6.30
C GLN A 449 6.88 -43.61 -5.61
N PHE A 450 6.80 -43.48 -4.28
CA PHE A 450 7.83 -42.73 -3.52
C PHE A 450 9.19 -43.48 -3.58
N GLY A 451 9.20 -44.81 -3.41
CA GLY A 451 10.42 -45.58 -3.54
C GLY A 451 11.06 -45.48 -4.92
N GLN A 452 10.26 -45.48 -6.00
CA GLN A 452 10.75 -45.25 -7.36
C GLN A 452 11.25 -43.82 -7.57
N ALA A 453 10.56 -42.80 -7.06
CA ALA A 453 10.99 -41.41 -7.12
C ALA A 453 12.36 -41.23 -6.41
N LEU A 454 12.50 -41.80 -5.22
CA LEU A 454 13.73 -41.74 -4.43
C LEU A 454 14.91 -42.43 -5.17
N SER A 455 14.67 -43.64 -5.72
CA SER A 455 15.70 -44.35 -6.48
C SER A 455 16.09 -43.62 -7.77
N ASN A 456 15.13 -43.00 -8.45
CA ASN A 456 15.41 -42.19 -9.64
C ASN A 456 16.17 -40.90 -9.29
N ALA A 457 15.85 -40.25 -8.18
CA ALA A 457 16.59 -39.07 -7.69
C ALA A 457 18.01 -39.44 -7.29
N ALA A 458 18.20 -40.56 -6.57
CA ALA A 458 19.54 -41.06 -6.22
C ALA A 458 20.40 -41.38 -7.46
N ARG A 459 19.82 -42.03 -8.49
CA ARG A 459 20.50 -42.27 -9.75
C ARG A 459 20.97 -41.02 -10.49
N ARG A 460 20.23 -39.92 -10.40
CA ARG A 460 20.62 -38.61 -10.99
C ARG A 460 21.82 -37.99 -10.27
N VAL A 461 21.98 -38.27 -8.99
CA VAL A 461 23.07 -37.74 -8.16
C VAL A 461 24.32 -38.63 -8.24
N ALA A 462 24.18 -39.93 -8.55
CA ALA A 462 25.24 -40.91 -8.62
C ALA A 462 26.49 -40.52 -9.47
N PRO A 463 26.35 -39.79 -10.62
CA PRO A 463 27.52 -39.37 -11.38
C PRO A 463 28.39 -38.32 -10.67
N VAL A 464 27.81 -37.54 -9.74
CA VAL A 464 28.47 -36.44 -9.02
C VAL A 464 28.93 -36.85 -7.62
N GLN A 465 28.24 -37.82 -7.02
CA GLN A 465 28.46 -38.27 -5.63
C GLN A 465 28.62 -39.77 -5.57
N SER A 466 29.78 -40.24 -5.12
CA SER A 466 30.13 -41.67 -5.10
C SER A 466 29.62 -42.41 -3.86
N ASP A 467 29.40 -41.69 -2.72
CA ASP A 467 28.92 -42.29 -1.49
C ASP A 467 27.39 -42.54 -1.54
N PRO A 468 26.97 -43.82 -1.42
CA PRO A 468 25.54 -44.18 -1.47
C PRO A 468 24.69 -43.51 -0.38
N ALA A 469 25.23 -43.27 0.83
CA ALA A 469 24.52 -42.63 1.91
C ALA A 469 24.24 -41.15 1.60
N LEU A 470 25.25 -40.45 1.06
CA LEU A 470 25.10 -39.04 0.62
C LEU A 470 24.18 -38.94 -0.62
N GLN A 471 24.23 -39.90 -1.56
CA GLN A 471 23.30 -39.95 -2.69
C GLN A 471 21.83 -40.00 -2.20
N GLN A 472 21.55 -40.86 -1.23
CA GLN A 472 20.22 -41.01 -0.69
C GLN A 472 19.78 -39.76 0.10
N GLN A 473 20.70 -39.13 0.83
CA GLN A 473 20.42 -37.87 1.55
C GLN A 473 20.10 -36.72 0.58
N VAL A 474 20.90 -36.54 -0.48
CA VAL A 474 20.65 -35.53 -1.52
C VAL A 474 19.36 -35.82 -2.28
N ALA A 475 19.07 -37.08 -2.59
CA ALA A 475 17.86 -37.49 -3.25
C ALA A 475 16.61 -37.16 -2.37
N SER A 476 16.65 -37.52 -1.09
CA SER A 476 15.55 -37.23 -0.17
C SER A 476 15.34 -35.73 0.02
N SER A 477 16.41 -34.94 0.13
CA SER A 477 16.30 -33.48 0.24
C SER A 477 15.73 -32.85 -1.03
N SER A 478 16.07 -33.35 -2.22
CA SER A 478 15.53 -32.86 -3.48
C SER A 478 14.04 -33.15 -3.64
N ILE A 479 13.58 -34.32 -3.20
CA ILE A 479 12.15 -34.67 -3.17
C ILE A 479 11.42 -33.79 -2.16
N SER A 480 11.94 -33.65 -0.95
CA SER A 480 11.36 -32.78 0.07
C SER A 480 11.21 -31.34 -0.44
N GLN A 481 12.22 -30.82 -1.14
CA GLN A 481 12.17 -29.49 -1.73
C GLN A 481 11.11 -29.37 -2.85
N SER A 482 10.98 -30.40 -3.71
CA SER A 482 9.94 -30.40 -4.75
C SER A 482 8.54 -30.47 -4.15
N VAL A 483 8.31 -31.29 -3.13
CA VAL A 483 7.05 -31.38 -2.40
C VAL A 483 6.73 -30.06 -1.70
N SER A 484 7.71 -29.45 -1.07
CA SER A 484 7.53 -28.14 -0.43
C SER A 484 7.15 -27.04 -1.42
N ARG A 485 7.73 -27.05 -2.62
CA ARG A 485 7.36 -26.10 -3.71
C ARG A 485 5.94 -26.35 -4.19
N GLU A 486 5.55 -27.61 -4.38
CA GLU A 486 4.20 -27.96 -4.82
C GLU A 486 3.16 -27.57 -3.76
N ALA A 487 3.41 -27.91 -2.50
CA ALA A 487 2.56 -27.51 -1.38
C ALA A 487 2.44 -25.97 -1.25
N ALA A 488 3.52 -25.24 -1.49
CA ALA A 488 3.50 -23.78 -1.50
C ALA A 488 2.62 -23.22 -2.62
N VAL A 489 2.72 -23.76 -3.84
CA VAL A 489 1.87 -23.32 -4.97
C VAL A 489 0.41 -23.63 -4.69
N LEU A 490 0.07 -24.81 -4.15
CA LEU A 490 -1.29 -25.14 -3.75
C LEU A 490 -1.83 -24.19 -2.68
N ALA A 491 -1.00 -23.85 -1.68
CA ALA A 491 -1.37 -22.89 -0.67
C ALA A 491 -1.59 -21.47 -1.24
N PHE A 492 -0.83 -21.05 -2.26
CA PHE A 492 -1.08 -19.80 -2.98
C PHE A 492 -2.37 -19.86 -3.81
N ASN A 493 -2.67 -20.99 -4.45
CA ASN A 493 -3.96 -21.19 -5.15
C ASN A 493 -5.15 -21.05 -4.18
N ASP A 494 -5.02 -21.57 -2.96
CA ASP A 494 -6.03 -21.36 -1.91
C ASP A 494 -6.16 -19.87 -1.52
N VAL A 495 -5.07 -19.11 -1.49
CA VAL A 495 -5.10 -17.65 -1.29
C VAL A 495 -5.84 -16.96 -2.43
N PHE A 496 -5.55 -17.30 -3.69
CA PHE A 496 -6.25 -16.74 -4.85
C PHE A 496 -7.75 -17.08 -4.81
N PHE A 497 -8.10 -18.30 -4.43
CA PHE A 497 -9.49 -18.72 -4.23
C PHE A 497 -10.18 -17.92 -3.13
N LEU A 498 -9.52 -17.70 -1.99
CA LEU A 498 -10.04 -16.86 -0.90
C LEU A 498 -10.28 -15.43 -1.38
N VAL A 499 -9.32 -14.83 -2.07
CA VAL A 499 -9.44 -13.46 -2.62
C VAL A 499 -10.58 -13.39 -3.64
N GLY A 500 -10.68 -14.36 -4.55
CA GLY A 500 -11.78 -14.45 -5.52
C GLY A 500 -13.15 -14.53 -4.83
N THR A 501 -13.26 -15.34 -3.78
CA THR A 501 -14.48 -15.48 -2.98
C THR A 501 -14.82 -14.19 -2.24
N LEU A 502 -13.84 -13.56 -1.58
CA LEU A 502 -14.04 -12.26 -0.92
C LEU A 502 -14.45 -11.16 -1.93
N ALA A 503 -13.86 -11.18 -3.12
CA ALA A 503 -14.24 -10.25 -4.19
C ALA A 503 -15.67 -10.51 -4.67
N ALA A 504 -16.10 -11.77 -4.84
CA ALA A 504 -17.47 -12.12 -5.21
C ALA A 504 -18.49 -11.66 -4.16
N VAL A 505 -18.19 -11.88 -2.88
CA VAL A 505 -19.03 -11.39 -1.76
C VAL A 505 -19.09 -9.87 -1.76
N THR A 506 -17.95 -9.21 -1.91
CA THR A 506 -17.88 -7.75 -1.97
C THR A 506 -18.68 -7.20 -3.16
N PHE A 507 -18.55 -7.82 -4.32
CA PHE A 507 -19.35 -7.49 -5.49
C PHE A 507 -20.85 -7.58 -5.20
N ALA A 508 -21.30 -8.68 -4.61
CA ALA A 508 -22.71 -8.88 -4.27
C ALA A 508 -23.21 -7.82 -3.27
N VAL A 509 -22.42 -7.51 -2.24
CA VAL A 509 -22.76 -6.51 -1.22
C VAL A 509 -22.90 -5.09 -1.81
N ILE A 510 -22.10 -4.76 -2.82
CA ILE A 510 -22.20 -3.46 -3.51
C ILE A 510 -23.29 -3.48 -4.59
N PHE A 511 -23.38 -4.57 -5.35
CA PHE A 511 -24.28 -4.71 -6.50
C PHE A 511 -25.76 -4.70 -6.09
N VAL A 512 -26.14 -5.44 -5.05
CA VAL A 512 -27.54 -5.54 -4.63
C VAL A 512 -28.14 -4.18 -4.25
N PRO A 513 -27.54 -3.36 -3.36
CA PRO A 513 -28.04 -2.02 -3.08
C PRO A 513 -28.03 -1.09 -4.29
N TRP A 514 -26.98 -1.17 -5.12
CA TRP A 514 -26.92 -0.39 -6.35
C TRP A 514 -28.07 -0.73 -7.30
N LEU A 515 -28.36 -2.01 -7.51
CA LEU A 515 -29.45 -2.46 -8.37
C LEU A 515 -30.82 -1.99 -7.85
N ILE A 516 -31.06 -2.15 -6.53
CA ILE A 516 -32.29 -1.69 -5.88
C ILE A 516 -32.46 -0.16 -6.05
N ASN A 517 -31.41 0.61 -5.83
CA ASN A 517 -31.45 2.06 -5.99
C ASN A 517 -31.70 2.45 -7.45
N LYS A 518 -31.08 1.74 -8.42
CA LYS A 518 -31.28 1.96 -9.85
C LYS A 518 -32.72 1.66 -10.29
N ILE A 519 -33.29 0.54 -9.83
CA ILE A 519 -34.69 0.18 -10.14
C ILE A 519 -35.67 1.21 -9.53
N ARG A 520 -35.35 1.74 -8.33
CA ARG A 520 -36.17 2.76 -7.64
C ARG A 520 -35.92 4.18 -8.15
N GLY A 521 -35.03 4.39 -9.12
CA GLY A 521 -34.67 5.71 -9.64
C GLY A 521 -34.00 6.63 -8.58
N ARG A 522 -33.42 6.05 -7.51
CA ARG A 522 -32.81 6.82 -6.42
C ARG A 522 -31.31 6.97 -6.66
N ASN A 523 -30.83 8.22 -6.65
CA ASN A 523 -29.39 8.47 -6.61
C ASN A 523 -28.95 8.64 -5.14
N PRO A 524 -28.08 7.77 -4.60
CA PRO A 524 -27.60 7.86 -3.21
C PRO A 524 -26.90 9.17 -2.87
N LEU A 525 -26.35 9.88 -3.86
CA LEU A 525 -25.61 11.14 -3.72
C LEU A 525 -26.48 12.38 -4.08
N ALA A 526 -27.78 12.23 -4.36
CA ALA A 526 -28.61 13.33 -4.82
C ALA A 526 -28.66 14.48 -3.81
N LYS A 527 -28.72 14.19 -2.52
CA LYS A 527 -28.76 15.20 -1.45
C LYS A 527 -27.44 15.96 -1.34
N GLU A 528 -26.33 15.26 -1.40
CA GLU A 528 -24.98 15.82 -1.33
C GLU A 528 -24.68 16.70 -2.55
N LEU A 529 -25.04 16.24 -3.75
CA LEU A 529 -24.88 17.02 -4.97
C LEU A 529 -25.73 18.30 -4.96
N ALA A 530 -27.00 18.21 -4.54
CA ALA A 530 -27.87 19.39 -4.41
C ALA A 530 -27.34 20.41 -3.37
N SER A 531 -26.80 19.93 -2.25
CA SER A 531 -26.20 20.82 -1.24
C SER A 531 -24.95 21.53 -1.76
N LEU A 532 -24.11 20.84 -2.55
CA LEU A 532 -22.93 21.43 -3.17
C LEU A 532 -23.28 22.45 -4.26
N GLU A 533 -24.30 22.17 -5.08
CA GLU A 533 -24.81 23.12 -6.07
C GLU A 533 -25.34 24.40 -5.40
N ALA A 534 -26.08 24.25 -4.29
CA ALA A 534 -26.57 25.38 -3.50
C ALA A 534 -25.44 26.21 -2.87
N MET A 535 -24.35 25.56 -2.41
CA MET A 535 -23.17 26.27 -1.91
C MET A 535 -22.43 27.03 -3.02
N LEU A 536 -22.26 26.43 -4.19
CA LEU A 536 -21.60 27.06 -5.33
C LEU A 536 -22.40 28.25 -5.89
N SER A 537 -23.73 28.19 -5.88
CA SER A 537 -24.57 29.31 -6.32
C SER A 537 -24.49 30.51 -5.37
N ARG A 538 -24.42 30.28 -4.04
CA ARG A 538 -24.19 31.33 -3.03
C ARG A 538 -22.83 32.01 -3.11
N THR A 539 -21.80 31.30 -3.58
CA THR A 539 -20.43 31.83 -3.72
C THR A 539 -20.26 32.67 -4.99
N LYS A 540 -21.17 32.56 -5.96
CA LYS A 540 -21.17 33.34 -7.21
C LYS A 540 -21.97 34.66 -7.09
N GLN A 541 -22.76 34.80 -6.07
CA GLN A 541 -23.42 36.05 -5.65
C GLN A 541 -22.51 36.82 -4.68
#